data_f61498b50901e4b844bf7657ba5513fb
#
_entry.id   f61498b50901e4b844bf7657ba5513fb
#
_cell.length_a   1.000
_cell.length_b   1.000
_cell.length_c   1.000
_cell.angle_alpha   90.00
_cell.angle_beta   90.00
_cell.angle_gamma   90.00
#
_symmetry.space_group_name_H-M   'P 1'
#
loop_
_entity.id
_entity.type
_entity.pdbx_description
1 polymer ?
#
loop_
_entity_poly.entity_id
_entity_poly.type
_entity_poly.pdbx_seq_one_letter_code
_entity_poly.pdbx_strand_id
1 'polypeptide(L)'
;MNIFLLILSIIGILLALFLGLLLYRVFLRYSTEIDSPNGISSLEEIRLGGVKQWIFIRGIDQNNPVLVILHGGPGAPIPGISSARKLDKELIKYFTVVHWDQRGTGKSYNREIPVESLNLDRFVEDLSELIEFLRLRFSTQKVFIVAHSGGTLIGLRTACKYPEKIHAYVGIAQQLNIYEQERVSYDFILKEAIKTGDVSKQEAIKAIGLPPYDSYKKINEKAKYIDSYRGFVYNQPLKVMGTLVTNFLTSPEYSLKEGINTLRNKGYSFTQNAMWEEIKNIKLNKEIQSIKVPIYFFEGKYDMTVPTVLVEEFFDQLVAEKGKKLIIFENSAHFPMLEEKKRYEELLIDVVLKGGS
;
A
#
# COMPACT_ATOMS: atom_id res chain seq x y z
N MET A 1 32.60 28.26 -23.61
CA MET A 1 32.61 27.94 -22.16
C MET A 1 33.57 26.77 -21.95
N ASN A 2 34.56 26.92 -21.09
CA ASN A 2 35.57 25.85 -20.85
C ASN A 2 34.90 24.60 -20.25
N ILE A 3 35.10 23.45 -20.86
CA ILE A 3 34.51 22.15 -20.43
C ILE A 3 34.76 21.90 -18.93
N PHE A 4 35.93 22.27 -18.42
CA PHE A 4 36.28 22.17 -17.01
C PHE A 4 35.36 23.03 -16.11
N LEU A 5 35.07 24.26 -16.48
CA LEU A 5 34.15 25.14 -15.74
C LEU A 5 32.70 24.62 -15.79
N LEU A 6 32.28 24.03 -16.91
CA LEU A 6 30.97 23.41 -17.03
C LEU A 6 30.85 22.20 -16.08
N ILE A 7 31.85 21.31 -16.02
CA ILE A 7 31.89 20.16 -15.11
C ILE A 7 31.85 20.63 -13.65
N LEU A 8 32.64 21.62 -13.27
CA LEU A 8 32.63 22.18 -11.90
C LEU A 8 31.27 22.76 -11.54
N SER A 9 30.62 23.46 -12.46
CA SER A 9 29.28 24.02 -12.25
C SER A 9 28.25 22.92 -12.04
N ILE A 10 28.27 21.85 -12.84
CA ILE A 10 27.38 20.69 -12.69
C ILE A 10 27.61 20.03 -11.34
N ILE A 11 28.87 19.79 -10.94
CA ILE A 11 29.19 19.21 -9.63
C ILE A 11 28.67 20.11 -8.51
N GLY A 12 28.88 21.43 -8.59
CA GLY A 12 28.38 22.37 -7.60
C GLY A 12 26.84 22.35 -7.47
N ILE A 13 26.12 22.28 -8.58
CA ILE A 13 24.66 22.17 -8.60
C ILE A 13 24.23 20.83 -7.95
N LEU A 14 24.86 19.71 -8.29
CA LEU A 14 24.51 18.41 -7.74
C LEU A 14 24.76 18.37 -6.21
N LEU A 15 25.86 18.94 -5.75
CA LEU A 15 26.17 19.06 -4.32
C LEU A 15 25.14 19.95 -3.59
N ALA A 16 24.74 21.08 -4.18
CA ALA A 16 23.72 21.94 -3.62
C ALA A 16 22.35 21.26 -3.54
N LEU A 17 21.95 20.52 -4.57
CA LEU A 17 20.71 19.72 -4.57
C LEU A 17 20.75 18.62 -3.52
N PHE A 18 21.88 17.93 -3.39
CA PHE A 18 22.07 16.90 -2.37
C PHE A 18 22.00 17.47 -0.95
N LEU A 19 22.67 18.59 -0.69
CA LEU A 19 22.59 19.26 0.61
C LEU A 19 21.17 19.75 0.88
N GLY A 20 20.49 20.33 -0.11
CA GLY A 20 19.08 20.73 -0.01
C GLY A 20 18.17 19.56 0.36
N LEU A 21 18.40 18.39 -0.23
CA LEU A 21 17.67 17.18 0.12
C LEU A 21 17.91 16.79 1.58
N LEU A 22 19.15 16.78 2.06
CA LEU A 22 19.47 16.45 3.45
C LEU A 22 18.84 17.44 4.43
N LEU A 23 18.92 18.75 4.15
CA LEU A 23 18.29 19.79 4.97
C LEU A 23 16.77 19.65 4.99
N TYR A 24 16.14 19.33 3.84
CA TYR A 24 14.70 19.09 3.79
C TYR A 24 14.28 17.88 4.63
N ARG A 25 15.07 16.79 4.67
CA ARG A 25 14.80 15.61 5.53
C ARG A 25 14.86 15.98 7.02
N VAL A 26 15.86 16.78 7.41
CA VAL A 26 15.97 17.31 8.78
C VAL A 26 14.76 18.19 9.09
N PHE A 27 14.45 19.15 8.21
CA PHE A 27 13.27 20.01 8.34
C PHE A 27 11.98 19.18 8.47
N LEU A 28 11.77 18.17 7.61
CA LEU A 28 10.58 17.33 7.67
C LEU A 28 10.46 16.59 9.01
N ARG A 29 11.59 16.11 9.57
CA ARG A 29 11.60 15.48 10.90
C ARG A 29 11.11 16.45 11.97
N TYR A 30 11.71 17.64 12.06
CA TYR A 30 11.37 18.62 13.07
C TYR A 30 9.97 19.22 12.87
N SER A 31 9.58 19.56 11.64
CA SER A 31 8.27 20.18 11.34
C SER A 31 7.09 19.25 11.54
N THR A 32 7.35 17.95 11.71
CA THR A 32 6.34 16.91 11.94
C THR A 32 6.56 16.18 13.26
N GLU A 33 7.35 16.73 14.15
CA GLU A 33 7.52 16.23 15.51
C GLU A 33 6.18 16.28 16.27
N ILE A 34 5.99 15.33 17.17
CA ILE A 34 4.79 15.24 17.98
C ILE A 34 5.13 15.85 19.34
N ASP A 35 4.63 17.06 19.56
CA ASP A 35 4.77 17.78 20.83
C ASP A 35 3.53 17.48 21.69
N SER A 36 3.54 16.34 22.35
CA SER A 36 2.49 15.91 23.28
C SER A 36 3.10 15.03 24.37
N PRO A 37 2.72 15.23 25.65
CA PRO A 37 3.24 14.41 26.76
C PRO A 37 3.01 12.92 26.60
N ASN A 38 1.89 12.54 25.98
CA ASN A 38 1.54 11.14 25.69
C ASN A 38 1.82 10.76 24.23
N GLY A 39 2.49 11.62 23.47
CA GLY A 39 2.78 11.41 22.06
C GLY A 39 3.81 10.32 21.82
N ILE A 40 3.74 9.71 20.64
CA ILE A 40 4.71 8.74 20.17
C ILE A 40 5.11 9.01 18.71
N SER A 41 6.41 8.97 18.44
CA SER A 41 6.99 8.95 17.10
C SER A 41 8.22 8.05 17.12
N SER A 42 8.05 6.74 16.88
CA SER A 42 9.08 5.71 17.09
C SER A 42 9.26 4.84 15.87
N LEU A 43 10.50 4.77 15.36
CA LEU A 43 10.92 3.86 14.30
C LEU A 43 11.65 2.67 14.93
N GLU A 44 11.11 1.47 14.76
CA GLU A 44 11.56 0.30 15.50
C GLU A 44 11.83 -0.90 14.58
N GLU A 45 12.91 -1.62 14.87
CA GLU A 45 13.19 -2.94 14.34
C GLU A 45 12.60 -3.98 15.31
N ILE A 46 11.73 -4.82 14.81
CA ILE A 46 11.12 -5.92 15.58
C ILE A 46 11.37 -7.25 14.85
N ARG A 47 11.27 -8.35 15.57
CA ARG A 47 11.43 -9.68 14.98
C ARG A 47 10.07 -10.35 14.84
N LEU A 48 9.65 -10.58 13.58
CA LEU A 48 8.42 -11.29 13.23
C LEU A 48 8.78 -12.48 12.35
N GLY A 49 8.24 -13.65 12.69
CA GLY A 49 8.53 -14.87 11.94
C GLY A 49 10.01 -15.16 11.77
N GLY A 50 10.81 -14.87 12.81
CA GLY A 50 12.24 -15.12 12.80
C GLY A 50 13.11 -14.10 12.06
N VAL A 51 12.52 -13.15 11.29
CA VAL A 51 13.30 -12.12 10.57
C VAL A 51 13.05 -10.72 11.14
N LYS A 52 14.02 -9.86 10.94
CA LYS A 52 13.94 -8.45 11.33
C LYS A 52 13.05 -7.70 10.37
N GLN A 53 12.08 -6.97 10.92
CA GLN A 53 11.16 -6.14 10.16
C GLN A 53 11.01 -4.78 10.85
N TRP A 54 10.62 -3.77 10.11
CA TRP A 54 10.54 -2.40 10.60
C TRP A 54 9.11 -1.90 10.69
N ILE A 55 8.82 -1.22 11.80
CA ILE A 55 7.57 -0.50 12.01
C ILE A 55 7.86 0.97 12.33
N PHE A 56 6.92 1.83 11.98
CA PHE A 56 6.95 3.23 12.38
C PHE A 56 5.62 3.60 13.02
N ILE A 57 5.68 3.99 14.28
CA ILE A 57 4.52 4.27 15.13
C ILE A 57 4.41 5.77 15.32
N ARG A 58 3.22 6.35 15.10
CA ARG A 58 2.95 7.76 15.32
C ARG A 58 1.55 7.98 15.90
N GLY A 59 1.44 8.84 16.91
CA GLY A 59 0.17 9.25 17.51
C GLY A 59 0.38 10.40 18.48
N ILE A 60 -0.55 11.34 18.56
CA ILE A 60 -0.48 12.44 19.55
C ILE A 60 -0.80 11.96 20.96
N ASP A 61 -1.47 10.81 21.08
CA ASP A 61 -1.76 10.14 22.34
C ASP A 61 -1.65 8.62 22.15
N GLN A 62 -0.79 7.95 22.92
CA GLN A 62 -0.60 6.50 22.88
C GLN A 62 -1.83 5.70 23.37
N ASN A 63 -2.78 6.36 24.04
CA ASN A 63 -4.04 5.75 24.45
C ASN A 63 -5.09 5.72 23.33
N ASN A 64 -4.84 6.41 22.21
CA ASN A 64 -5.71 6.33 21.04
C ASN A 64 -5.75 4.89 20.47
N PRO A 65 -6.87 4.49 19.85
CA PRO A 65 -6.97 3.21 19.19
C PRO A 65 -5.82 2.96 18.19
N VAL A 66 -5.30 1.74 18.18
CA VAL A 66 -4.21 1.37 17.29
C VAL A 66 -4.74 1.07 15.88
N LEU A 67 -4.15 1.73 14.88
CA LEU A 67 -4.44 1.55 13.46
C LEU A 67 -3.21 1.01 12.75
N VAL A 68 -3.29 -0.23 12.25
CA VAL A 68 -2.22 -0.86 11.45
C VAL A 68 -2.49 -0.64 9.97
N ILE A 69 -1.53 -0.03 9.28
CA ILE A 69 -1.60 0.22 7.83
C ILE A 69 -0.70 -0.78 7.11
N LEU A 70 -1.33 -1.61 6.25
CA LEU A 70 -0.68 -2.59 5.40
C LEU A 70 -0.52 -2.04 3.99
N HIS A 71 0.72 -1.93 3.54
CA HIS A 71 1.03 -1.45 2.20
C HIS A 71 0.73 -2.49 1.11
N GLY A 72 0.67 -2.05 -0.13
CA GLY A 72 0.43 -2.87 -1.31
C GLY A 72 1.61 -3.77 -1.73
N GLY A 73 1.44 -4.42 -2.83
CA GLY A 73 2.42 -5.33 -3.41
C GLY A 73 1.91 -6.77 -3.51
N PRO A 74 2.48 -7.75 -2.81
CA PRO A 74 3.55 -7.66 -1.78
C PRO A 74 4.82 -6.99 -2.28
N GLY A 75 5.47 -6.21 -1.40
CA GLY A 75 6.77 -5.63 -1.70
C GLY A 75 6.79 -4.17 -2.17
N ALA A 76 5.63 -3.51 -2.34
CA ALA A 76 5.53 -2.08 -2.66
C ALA A 76 5.08 -1.28 -1.42
N PRO A 77 6.00 -0.64 -0.66
CA PRO A 77 5.66 0.01 0.60
C PRO A 77 4.92 1.35 0.37
N ILE A 78 3.72 1.26 -0.19
CA ILE A 78 2.82 2.36 -0.51
C ILE A 78 1.38 1.98 -0.09
N PRO A 79 0.73 2.73 0.83
CA PRO A 79 1.36 3.66 1.77
C PRO A 79 2.25 2.90 2.77
N GLY A 80 3.36 3.49 3.19
CA GLY A 80 4.32 2.83 4.08
C GLY A 80 5.09 3.83 4.93
N ILE A 81 6.11 3.36 5.65
CA ILE A 81 6.95 4.16 6.55
C ILE A 81 7.44 5.45 5.89
N SER A 82 7.84 5.39 4.62
CA SER A 82 8.38 6.54 3.90
C SER A 82 7.40 7.70 3.74
N SER A 83 6.11 7.43 3.76
CA SER A 83 5.05 8.42 3.52
C SER A 83 4.32 8.87 4.79
N ALA A 84 4.50 8.16 5.90
CA ALA A 84 3.74 8.32 7.14
C ALA A 84 3.68 9.78 7.64
N ARG A 85 4.82 10.48 7.72
CA ARG A 85 4.86 11.88 8.20
C ARG A 85 4.03 12.86 7.39
N LYS A 86 3.80 12.56 6.11
CA LYS A 86 3.04 13.44 5.21
C LYS A 86 1.57 13.02 5.09
N LEU A 87 1.33 11.71 5.14
CA LEU A 87 -0.03 11.18 4.94
C LEU A 87 -0.87 11.20 6.22
N ASP A 88 -0.27 10.92 7.38
CA ASP A 88 -1.04 10.63 8.60
C ASP A 88 -1.35 11.86 9.47
N LYS A 89 -1.09 13.08 9.01
CA LYS A 89 -1.22 14.30 9.84
C LYS A 89 -2.56 14.43 10.58
N GLU A 90 -3.65 14.03 9.95
CA GLU A 90 -4.97 14.02 10.58
C GLU A 90 -5.21 12.75 11.38
N LEU A 91 -4.83 11.60 10.85
CA LEU A 91 -5.08 10.30 11.48
C LEU A 91 -4.41 10.17 12.85
N ILE A 92 -3.18 10.68 13.01
CA ILE A 92 -2.45 10.62 14.30
C ILE A 92 -3.12 11.38 15.44
N LYS A 93 -4.12 12.23 15.16
CA LYS A 93 -4.92 12.90 16.18
C LYS A 93 -5.95 11.97 16.84
N TYR A 94 -6.34 10.92 16.13
CA TYR A 94 -7.41 10.01 16.51
C TYR A 94 -6.95 8.58 16.71
N PHE A 95 -5.79 8.23 16.14
CA PHE A 95 -5.21 6.89 16.19
C PHE A 95 -3.74 6.93 16.61
N THR A 96 -3.30 5.84 17.19
CA THR A 96 -1.88 5.45 17.18
C THR A 96 -1.65 4.66 15.89
N VAL A 97 -1.11 5.35 14.86
CA VAL A 97 -0.93 4.81 13.51
C VAL A 97 0.38 4.03 13.44
N VAL A 98 0.32 2.81 12.93
CA VAL A 98 1.46 1.91 12.75
C VAL A 98 1.61 1.55 11.28
N HIS A 99 2.68 2.03 10.66
CA HIS A 99 3.11 1.55 9.35
C HIS A 99 4.09 0.40 9.54
N TRP A 100 3.90 -0.65 8.78
CA TRP A 100 4.76 -1.82 8.77
C TRP A 100 5.36 -2.02 7.38
N ASP A 101 6.69 -1.95 7.28
CA ASP A 101 7.39 -2.44 6.09
C ASP A 101 7.47 -3.96 6.20
N GLN A 102 6.63 -4.63 5.44
CA GLN A 102 6.46 -6.08 5.47
C GLN A 102 7.76 -6.79 5.08
N ARG A 103 7.87 -8.07 5.43
CA ARG A 103 8.97 -8.97 5.08
C ARG A 103 9.45 -8.76 3.63
N GLY A 104 10.75 -8.52 3.45
CA GLY A 104 11.37 -8.33 2.15
C GLY A 104 11.11 -6.97 1.48
N THR A 105 10.55 -5.98 2.19
CA THR A 105 10.09 -4.71 1.64
C THR A 105 10.71 -3.51 2.36
N GLY A 106 10.93 -2.40 1.64
CA GLY A 106 11.37 -1.13 2.23
C GLY A 106 12.59 -1.27 3.11
N LYS A 107 12.48 -0.87 4.38
CA LYS A 107 13.53 -1.06 5.41
C LYS A 107 13.73 -2.52 5.80
N SER A 108 12.68 -3.34 5.68
CA SER A 108 12.72 -4.78 5.98
C SER A 108 13.31 -5.60 4.81
N TYR A 109 13.74 -4.95 3.72
CA TYR A 109 14.35 -5.63 2.60
C TYR A 109 15.77 -6.13 2.95
N ASN A 110 15.92 -7.46 2.96
CA ASN A 110 17.20 -8.16 3.05
C ASN A 110 17.19 -9.36 2.11
N ARG A 111 18.27 -9.55 1.34
CA ARG A 111 18.45 -10.69 0.42
C ARG A 111 18.67 -12.02 1.14
N GLU A 112 19.02 -11.98 2.42
CA GLU A 112 19.22 -13.16 3.26
C GLU A 112 17.91 -13.75 3.81
N ILE A 113 16.77 -13.09 3.57
CA ILE A 113 15.47 -13.64 3.94
C ILE A 113 15.24 -14.91 3.12
N PRO A 114 14.93 -16.05 3.78
CA PRO A 114 14.66 -17.30 3.08
C PRO A 114 13.50 -17.14 2.11
N VAL A 115 13.72 -17.46 0.83
CA VAL A 115 12.72 -17.26 -0.23
C VAL A 115 11.45 -18.07 0.05
N GLU A 116 11.57 -19.26 0.63
CA GLU A 116 10.46 -20.11 1.05
C GLU A 116 9.58 -19.48 2.14
N SER A 117 10.11 -18.49 2.87
CA SER A 117 9.35 -17.72 3.85
C SER A 117 8.52 -16.59 3.23
N LEU A 118 8.67 -16.33 1.94
CA LEU A 118 7.86 -15.37 1.19
C LEU A 118 6.61 -16.09 0.64
N ASN A 119 5.63 -16.27 1.51
CA ASN A 119 4.32 -16.85 1.19
C ASN A 119 3.24 -16.18 2.04
N LEU A 120 1.99 -16.22 1.59
CA LEU A 120 0.89 -15.49 2.24
C LEU A 120 0.62 -15.94 3.65
N ASP A 121 0.72 -17.24 3.95
CA ASP A 121 0.49 -17.75 5.29
C ASP A 121 1.50 -17.17 6.27
N ARG A 122 2.78 -17.06 5.87
CA ARG A 122 3.80 -16.45 6.71
C ARG A 122 3.56 -14.94 6.93
N PHE A 123 3.08 -14.22 5.90
CA PHE A 123 2.73 -12.80 6.07
C PHE A 123 1.52 -12.60 6.99
N VAL A 124 0.53 -13.50 6.94
CA VAL A 124 -0.61 -13.50 7.87
C VAL A 124 -0.14 -13.74 9.31
N GLU A 125 0.78 -14.69 9.53
CA GLU A 125 1.35 -14.94 10.86
C GLU A 125 2.22 -13.76 11.32
N ASP A 126 3.05 -13.16 10.44
CA ASP A 126 3.80 -11.95 10.78
C ASP A 126 2.87 -10.81 11.23
N LEU A 127 1.75 -10.61 10.55
CA LEU A 127 0.74 -9.63 10.99
C LEU A 127 0.11 -10.00 12.33
N SER A 128 -0.18 -11.27 12.56
CA SER A 128 -0.70 -11.75 13.86
C SER A 128 0.30 -11.51 14.99
N GLU A 129 1.59 -11.79 14.76
CA GLU A 129 2.67 -11.52 15.72
C GLU A 129 2.81 -10.00 15.97
N LEU A 130 2.72 -9.17 14.92
CA LEU A 130 2.71 -7.71 15.06
C LEU A 130 1.53 -7.22 15.89
N ILE A 131 0.32 -7.73 15.64
CA ILE A 131 -0.87 -7.38 16.41
C ILE A 131 -0.67 -7.72 17.88
N GLU A 132 -0.15 -8.91 18.22
CA GLU A 132 0.13 -9.28 19.61
C GLU A 132 1.15 -8.34 20.26
N PHE A 133 2.24 -8.00 19.55
CA PHE A 133 3.21 -7.01 20.03
C PHE A 133 2.54 -5.67 20.35
N LEU A 134 1.68 -5.18 19.46
CA LEU A 134 0.99 -3.90 19.65
C LEU A 134 -0.05 -3.95 20.78
N ARG A 135 -0.78 -5.06 20.89
CA ARG A 135 -1.75 -5.28 21.96
C ARG A 135 -1.11 -5.24 23.35
N LEU A 136 0.04 -5.89 23.50
CA LEU A 136 0.81 -5.87 24.75
C LEU A 136 1.37 -4.47 25.03
N ARG A 137 1.95 -3.82 24.01
CA ARG A 137 2.58 -2.51 24.15
C ARG A 137 1.60 -1.40 24.56
N PHE A 138 0.43 -1.37 23.93
CA PHE A 138 -0.58 -0.31 24.14
C PHE A 138 -1.72 -0.76 25.03
N SER A 139 -1.62 -1.91 25.69
CA SER A 139 -2.65 -2.46 26.58
C SER A 139 -4.04 -2.46 25.94
N THR A 140 -4.12 -2.73 24.63
CA THR A 140 -5.36 -2.79 23.86
C THR A 140 -5.74 -4.23 23.54
N GLN A 141 -7.03 -4.53 23.47
CA GLN A 141 -7.50 -5.87 23.10
C GLN A 141 -7.58 -6.07 21.59
N LYS A 142 -7.80 -5.00 20.84
CA LYS A 142 -8.05 -5.06 19.40
C LYS A 142 -7.39 -3.91 18.68
N VAL A 143 -7.08 -4.12 17.40
CA VAL A 143 -6.56 -3.09 16.51
C VAL A 143 -7.49 -2.86 15.31
N PHE A 144 -7.41 -1.69 14.70
CA PHE A 144 -7.97 -1.44 13.37
C PHE A 144 -6.94 -1.83 12.31
N ILE A 145 -7.40 -2.35 11.18
CA ILE A 145 -6.56 -2.68 10.02
C ILE A 145 -7.05 -1.89 8.81
N VAL A 146 -6.14 -1.16 8.18
CA VAL A 146 -6.31 -0.60 6.84
C VAL A 146 -5.31 -1.28 5.93
N ALA A 147 -5.79 -1.93 4.89
CA ALA A 147 -4.95 -2.66 3.93
C ALA A 147 -5.15 -2.10 2.53
N HIS A 148 -4.08 -1.93 1.76
CA HIS A 148 -4.12 -1.44 0.40
C HIS A 148 -3.63 -2.49 -0.59
N SER A 149 -4.36 -2.69 -1.70
CA SER A 149 -3.93 -3.53 -2.83
C SER A 149 -3.46 -4.93 -2.39
N GLY A 150 -2.25 -5.37 -2.73
CA GLY A 150 -1.69 -6.65 -2.28
C GLY A 150 -1.70 -6.87 -0.76
N GLY A 151 -1.65 -5.80 0.04
CA GLY A 151 -1.81 -5.90 1.50
C GLY A 151 -3.18 -6.38 1.93
N THR A 152 -4.20 -6.24 1.07
CA THR A 152 -5.57 -6.72 1.34
C THR A 152 -5.66 -8.24 1.37
N LEU A 153 -4.79 -8.95 0.65
CA LEU A 153 -4.70 -10.41 0.71
C LEU A 153 -4.31 -10.90 2.11
N ILE A 154 -3.41 -10.16 2.75
CA ILE A 154 -2.94 -10.44 4.11
C ILE A 154 -3.98 -9.99 5.12
N GLY A 155 -4.45 -8.74 5.02
CA GLY A 155 -5.36 -8.11 5.97
C GLY A 155 -6.71 -8.83 6.06
N LEU A 156 -7.33 -9.18 4.94
CA LEU A 156 -8.62 -9.87 4.92
C LEU A 156 -8.52 -11.28 5.49
N ARG A 157 -7.48 -12.06 5.12
CA ARG A 157 -7.23 -13.39 5.71
C ARG A 157 -7.00 -13.30 7.22
N THR A 158 -6.24 -12.28 7.68
CA THR A 158 -6.01 -12.07 9.12
C THR A 158 -7.31 -11.72 9.84
N ALA A 159 -8.16 -10.86 9.25
CA ALA A 159 -9.45 -10.50 9.83
C ALA A 159 -10.42 -11.68 9.94
N CYS A 160 -10.35 -12.63 8.99
CA CYS A 160 -11.12 -13.88 9.06
C CYS A 160 -10.56 -14.86 10.08
N LYS A 161 -9.23 -14.99 10.17
CA LYS A 161 -8.55 -15.97 11.02
C LYS A 161 -8.52 -15.58 12.50
N TYR A 162 -8.40 -14.27 12.80
CA TYR A 162 -8.23 -13.71 14.15
C TYR A 162 -9.23 -12.59 14.47
N PRO A 163 -10.55 -12.79 14.28
CA PRO A 163 -11.56 -11.75 14.44
C PRO A 163 -11.62 -11.15 15.85
N GLU A 164 -11.21 -11.92 16.86
CA GLU A 164 -11.17 -11.49 18.26
C GLU A 164 -10.12 -10.39 18.53
N LYS A 165 -9.12 -10.24 17.65
CA LYS A 165 -8.04 -9.26 17.77
C LYS A 165 -8.28 -7.98 16.96
N ILE A 166 -9.37 -7.91 16.21
CA ILE A 166 -9.59 -6.84 15.22
C ILE A 166 -10.90 -6.10 15.52
N HIS A 167 -10.79 -4.77 15.58
CA HIS A 167 -11.95 -3.87 15.74
C HIS A 167 -12.75 -3.78 14.46
N ALA A 168 -12.07 -3.43 13.38
CA ALA A 168 -12.64 -3.34 12.04
C ALA A 168 -11.53 -3.52 10.99
N TYR A 169 -11.94 -3.95 9.80
CA TYR A 169 -11.07 -4.09 8.64
C TYR A 169 -11.52 -3.13 7.54
N VAL A 170 -10.57 -2.42 6.94
CA VAL A 170 -10.77 -1.57 5.76
C VAL A 170 -9.88 -2.08 4.64
N GLY A 171 -10.49 -2.58 3.56
CA GLY A 171 -9.80 -2.92 2.31
C GLY A 171 -9.86 -1.75 1.34
N ILE A 172 -8.72 -1.36 0.78
CA ILE A 172 -8.60 -0.32 -0.26
C ILE A 172 -8.06 -0.99 -1.51
N ALA A 173 -8.75 -0.86 -2.63
CA ALA A 173 -8.41 -1.61 -3.84
C ALA A 173 -8.29 -3.11 -3.52
N GLN A 174 -9.37 -3.70 -3.01
CA GLN A 174 -9.41 -5.04 -2.43
C GLN A 174 -9.18 -6.11 -3.48
N GLN A 175 -8.07 -6.81 -3.40
CA GLN A 175 -7.78 -7.98 -4.24
C GLN A 175 -8.58 -9.20 -3.78
N LEU A 176 -9.20 -9.91 -4.73
CA LEU A 176 -10.09 -11.03 -4.44
C LEU A 176 -9.80 -12.25 -5.32
N ASN A 177 -9.83 -12.09 -6.62
CA ASN A 177 -9.59 -13.14 -7.61
C ASN A 177 -8.62 -12.60 -8.66
N ILE A 178 -7.38 -13.03 -8.57
CA ILE A 178 -6.30 -12.46 -9.40
C ILE A 178 -6.53 -12.76 -10.89
N TYR A 179 -7.02 -13.95 -11.24
CA TYR A 179 -7.32 -14.27 -12.64
C TYR A 179 -8.39 -13.33 -13.22
N GLU A 180 -9.52 -13.15 -12.53
CA GLU A 180 -10.59 -12.27 -13.00
C GLU A 180 -10.16 -10.80 -13.04
N GLN A 181 -9.39 -10.37 -12.03
CA GLN A 181 -8.78 -9.04 -12.01
C GLN A 181 -7.93 -8.79 -13.26
N GLU A 182 -7.06 -9.73 -13.59
CA GLU A 182 -6.19 -9.63 -14.77
C GLU A 182 -6.99 -9.62 -16.07
N ARG A 183 -8.07 -10.43 -16.14
CA ARG A 183 -8.96 -10.49 -17.31
C ARG A 183 -9.69 -9.16 -17.53
N VAL A 184 -10.35 -8.62 -16.49
CA VAL A 184 -11.08 -7.35 -16.57
C VAL A 184 -10.13 -6.21 -16.94
N SER A 185 -8.93 -6.18 -16.34
CA SER A 185 -7.92 -5.18 -16.67
C SER A 185 -7.44 -5.28 -18.13
N TYR A 186 -7.23 -6.50 -18.65
CA TYR A 186 -6.84 -6.73 -20.04
C TYR A 186 -7.92 -6.26 -21.00
N ASP A 187 -9.18 -6.65 -20.77
CA ASP A 187 -10.32 -6.25 -21.60
C ASP A 187 -10.48 -4.72 -21.63
N PHE A 188 -10.29 -4.06 -20.50
CA PHE A 188 -10.31 -2.59 -20.40
C PHE A 188 -9.25 -1.95 -21.31
N ILE A 189 -7.97 -2.32 -21.16
CA ILE A 189 -6.90 -1.68 -21.95
C ILE A 189 -7.05 -1.94 -23.45
N LEU A 190 -7.49 -3.13 -23.85
CA LEU A 190 -7.73 -3.45 -25.25
C LEU A 190 -8.91 -2.64 -25.81
N LYS A 191 -10.01 -2.51 -25.06
CA LYS A 191 -11.17 -1.70 -25.41
C LYS A 191 -10.79 -0.22 -25.60
N GLU A 192 -10.00 0.35 -24.70
CA GLU A 192 -9.55 1.74 -24.81
C GLU A 192 -8.59 1.93 -26.01
N ALA A 193 -7.71 0.98 -26.31
CA ALA A 193 -6.85 1.02 -27.48
C ALA A 193 -7.66 0.96 -28.80
N ILE A 194 -8.72 0.17 -28.85
CA ILE A 194 -9.63 0.10 -30.01
C ILE A 194 -10.37 1.43 -30.16
N LYS A 195 -10.93 1.96 -29.07
CA LYS A 195 -11.67 3.23 -29.04
C LYS A 195 -10.85 4.43 -29.52
N THR A 196 -9.56 4.44 -29.18
CA THR A 196 -8.63 5.50 -29.61
C THR A 196 -8.08 5.31 -31.03
N GLY A 197 -8.34 4.17 -31.68
CA GLY A 197 -7.83 3.86 -33.03
C GLY A 197 -6.32 3.60 -33.08
N ASP A 198 -5.66 3.40 -31.92
CA ASP A 198 -4.20 3.18 -31.86
C ASP A 198 -3.86 1.72 -32.17
N VAL A 199 -3.69 1.42 -33.44
CA VAL A 199 -3.38 0.08 -33.92
C VAL A 199 -2.08 -0.48 -33.33
N SER A 200 -1.05 0.37 -33.14
CA SER A 200 0.22 -0.06 -32.56
C SER A 200 0.04 -0.53 -31.11
N LYS A 201 -0.74 0.21 -30.31
CA LYS A 201 -1.06 -0.22 -28.93
C LYS A 201 -1.93 -1.48 -28.90
N GLN A 202 -2.90 -1.61 -29.82
CA GLN A 202 -3.72 -2.82 -29.91
C GLN A 202 -2.86 -4.06 -30.12
N GLU A 203 -1.92 -4.01 -31.09
CA GLU A 203 -1.01 -5.14 -31.37
C GLU A 203 -0.06 -5.41 -30.19
N ALA A 204 0.47 -4.37 -29.55
CA ALA A 204 1.33 -4.52 -28.39
C ALA A 204 0.58 -5.13 -27.17
N ILE A 205 -0.68 -4.73 -26.93
CA ILE A 205 -1.54 -5.31 -25.88
C ILE A 205 -1.85 -6.79 -26.19
N LYS A 206 -2.21 -7.11 -27.45
CA LYS A 206 -2.46 -8.49 -27.87
C LYS A 206 -1.21 -9.36 -27.71
N ALA A 207 -0.01 -8.81 -27.93
CA ALA A 207 1.26 -9.53 -27.75
C ALA A 207 1.56 -9.90 -26.28
N ILE A 208 1.00 -9.18 -25.29
CA ILE A 208 1.08 -9.59 -23.87
C ILE A 208 0.35 -10.92 -23.67
N GLY A 209 -0.73 -11.15 -24.41
CA GLY A 209 -1.57 -12.34 -24.33
C GLY A 209 -2.64 -12.24 -23.25
N LEU A 210 -3.52 -13.24 -23.23
CA LEU A 210 -4.59 -13.35 -22.25
C LEU A 210 -4.08 -13.93 -20.92
N PRO A 211 -4.67 -13.56 -19.77
CA PRO A 211 -4.38 -14.23 -18.51
C PRO A 211 -4.89 -15.70 -18.54
N PRO A 212 -4.36 -16.61 -17.68
CA PRO A 212 -3.42 -16.33 -16.59
C PRO A 212 -2.00 -16.09 -17.10
N TYR A 213 -1.32 -15.11 -16.53
CA TYR A 213 0.05 -14.81 -16.89
C TYR A 213 1.03 -15.76 -16.20
N ASP A 214 2.03 -16.19 -16.98
CA ASP A 214 3.10 -17.10 -16.53
C ASP A 214 4.17 -16.39 -15.66
N SER A 215 4.24 -15.07 -15.76
CA SER A 215 5.26 -14.29 -15.08
C SER A 215 4.75 -12.91 -14.67
N TYR A 216 5.30 -12.43 -13.55
CA TYR A 216 5.03 -11.08 -13.08
C TYR A 216 5.51 -9.98 -14.06
N LYS A 217 6.42 -10.31 -14.97
CA LYS A 217 6.86 -9.41 -16.05
C LYS A 217 5.70 -8.97 -16.94
N LYS A 218 4.81 -9.88 -17.32
CA LYS A 218 3.62 -9.56 -18.15
C LYS A 218 2.63 -8.65 -17.41
N ILE A 219 2.48 -8.81 -16.10
CA ILE A 219 1.70 -7.88 -15.27
C ILE A 219 2.25 -6.45 -15.36
N ASN A 220 3.58 -6.29 -15.23
CA ASN A 220 4.22 -4.98 -15.34
C ASN A 220 4.11 -4.39 -16.75
N GLU A 221 4.14 -5.20 -17.79
CA GLU A 221 3.90 -4.76 -19.15
C GLU A 221 2.48 -4.24 -19.34
N LYS A 222 1.48 -4.98 -18.85
CA LYS A 222 0.07 -4.58 -18.85
C LYS A 222 -0.16 -3.28 -18.05
N ALA A 223 0.46 -3.14 -16.88
CA ALA A 223 0.28 -2.00 -15.98
C ALA A 223 0.59 -0.65 -16.65
N LYS A 224 1.54 -0.62 -17.61
CA LYS A 224 1.85 0.60 -18.38
C LYS A 224 0.66 1.10 -19.21
N TYR A 225 -0.14 0.18 -19.75
CA TYR A 225 -1.33 0.53 -20.51
C TYR A 225 -2.48 0.96 -19.59
N ILE A 226 -2.65 0.30 -18.43
CA ILE A 226 -3.62 0.72 -17.41
C ILE A 226 -3.34 2.18 -17.01
N ASP A 227 -2.09 2.51 -16.68
CA ASP A 227 -1.68 3.87 -16.32
C ASP A 227 -1.91 4.87 -17.47
N SER A 228 -1.59 4.49 -18.72
CA SER A 228 -1.80 5.35 -19.91
C SER A 228 -3.28 5.71 -20.14
N TYR A 229 -4.21 4.88 -19.65
CA TYR A 229 -5.66 5.10 -19.70
C TYR A 229 -6.27 5.53 -18.37
N ARG A 230 -5.46 6.05 -17.43
CA ARG A 230 -5.90 6.56 -16.13
C ARG A 230 -6.52 5.53 -15.19
N GLY A 231 -6.27 4.25 -15.41
CA GLY A 231 -6.78 3.16 -14.57
C GLY A 231 -5.91 2.84 -13.36
N PHE A 232 -4.74 3.52 -13.20
CA PHE A 232 -3.88 3.40 -12.03
C PHE A 232 -3.92 4.65 -11.15
N VAL A 233 -3.81 5.83 -11.74
CA VAL A 233 -4.06 7.12 -11.10
C VAL A 233 -4.98 7.92 -12.01
N TYR A 234 -6.14 8.28 -11.51
CA TYR A 234 -7.16 9.02 -12.28
C TYR A 234 -6.93 10.53 -12.19
N ASN A 235 -6.86 11.03 -10.95
CA ASN A 235 -6.76 12.46 -10.68
C ASN A 235 -5.33 12.89 -10.40
N GLN A 236 -4.85 13.92 -11.10
CA GLN A 236 -3.52 14.53 -10.93
C GLN A 236 -2.35 13.49 -10.94
N PRO A 237 -2.23 12.62 -11.97
CA PRO A 237 -1.27 11.51 -11.94
C PRO A 237 0.18 11.95 -11.74
N LEU A 238 0.61 13.04 -12.36
CA LEU A 238 1.98 13.57 -12.17
C LEU A 238 2.24 13.97 -10.72
N LYS A 239 1.25 14.57 -10.04
CA LYS A 239 1.38 14.96 -8.63
C LYS A 239 1.40 13.72 -7.72
N VAL A 240 0.52 12.76 -7.94
CA VAL A 240 0.47 11.52 -7.15
C VAL A 240 1.77 10.74 -7.31
N MET A 241 2.20 10.47 -8.55
CA MET A 241 3.44 9.77 -8.83
C MET A 241 4.67 10.52 -8.32
N GLY A 242 4.72 11.85 -8.50
CA GLY A 242 5.76 12.70 -7.93
C GLY A 242 5.81 12.62 -6.39
N THR A 243 4.65 12.58 -5.73
CA THR A 243 4.56 12.41 -4.27
C THR A 243 5.13 11.06 -3.84
N LEU A 244 4.79 9.98 -4.53
CA LEU A 244 5.31 8.64 -4.23
C LEU A 244 6.84 8.58 -4.34
N VAL A 245 7.38 9.07 -5.46
CA VAL A 245 8.85 9.10 -5.69
C VAL A 245 9.55 9.97 -4.64
N THR A 246 9.04 11.18 -4.40
CA THR A 246 9.67 12.10 -3.44
C THR A 246 9.62 11.59 -2.01
N ASN A 247 8.57 10.85 -1.61
CA ASN A 247 8.49 10.28 -0.27
C ASN A 247 9.64 9.33 0.03
N PHE A 248 10.05 8.48 -0.91
CA PHE A 248 11.17 7.56 -0.70
C PHE A 248 12.51 8.28 -0.54
N LEU A 249 12.71 9.40 -1.21
CA LEU A 249 13.95 10.17 -1.14
C LEU A 249 13.97 11.11 0.07
N THR A 250 12.83 11.69 0.41
CA THR A 250 12.73 12.74 1.44
C THR A 250 12.37 12.24 2.83
N SER A 251 11.94 10.98 2.97
CA SER A 251 11.62 10.42 4.29
C SER A 251 12.85 10.40 5.21
N PRO A 252 12.76 10.98 6.41
CA PRO A 252 13.85 10.88 7.39
C PRO A 252 13.98 9.49 8.02
N GLU A 253 12.99 8.61 7.87
CA GLU A 253 13.00 7.23 8.36
C GLU A 253 13.78 6.28 7.47
N TYR A 254 13.89 6.56 6.17
CA TYR A 254 14.68 5.77 5.24
C TYR A 254 16.09 6.34 5.09
N SER A 255 17.10 5.50 5.01
CA SER A 255 18.38 5.90 4.43
C SER A 255 18.20 6.17 2.92
N LEU A 256 19.10 6.95 2.33
CA LEU A 256 19.07 7.18 0.87
C LEU A 256 19.21 5.86 0.09
N LYS A 257 19.99 4.90 0.61
CA LYS A 257 20.15 3.56 0.02
C LYS A 257 18.84 2.79 0.01
N GLU A 258 18.08 2.83 1.10
CA GLU A 258 16.75 2.18 1.19
C GLU A 258 15.75 2.84 0.23
N GLY A 259 15.69 4.16 0.19
CA GLY A 259 14.86 4.91 -0.75
C GLY A 259 15.17 4.56 -2.22
N ILE A 260 16.46 4.57 -2.60
CA ILE A 260 16.90 4.20 -3.95
C ILE A 260 16.58 2.72 -4.27
N ASN A 261 16.80 1.81 -3.30
CA ASN A 261 16.47 0.39 -3.50
C ASN A 261 14.98 0.20 -3.76
N THR A 262 14.13 0.94 -3.03
CA THR A 262 12.68 0.90 -3.22
C THR A 262 12.27 1.48 -4.59
N LEU A 263 12.82 2.62 -4.99
CA LEU A 263 12.60 3.20 -6.33
C LEU A 263 13.08 2.29 -7.47
N ARG A 264 14.11 1.47 -7.24
CA ARG A 264 14.57 0.43 -8.16
C ARG A 264 13.77 -0.87 -8.05
N ASN A 265 12.66 -0.87 -7.34
CA ASN A 265 11.78 -2.04 -7.15
C ASN A 265 12.48 -3.30 -6.63
N LYS A 266 13.58 -3.18 -5.85
CA LYS A 266 14.33 -4.36 -5.41
C LYS A 266 13.52 -5.27 -4.49
N GLY A 267 12.87 -4.72 -3.46
CA GLY A 267 11.99 -5.47 -2.56
C GLY A 267 10.77 -6.00 -3.31
N TYR A 268 10.15 -5.17 -4.14
CA TYR A 268 8.99 -5.52 -4.94
C TYR A 268 9.28 -6.70 -5.90
N SER A 269 10.37 -6.61 -6.67
CA SER A 269 10.74 -7.72 -7.56
C SER A 269 11.10 -8.99 -6.79
N PHE A 270 11.74 -8.86 -5.63
CA PHE A 270 12.13 -9.98 -4.79
C PHE A 270 10.89 -10.75 -4.27
N THR A 271 9.94 -10.02 -3.67
CA THR A 271 8.72 -10.63 -3.12
C THR A 271 7.77 -11.12 -4.21
N GLN A 272 7.56 -10.32 -5.27
CA GLN A 272 6.65 -10.71 -6.35
C GLN A 272 7.12 -11.96 -7.10
N ASN A 273 8.40 -12.05 -7.43
CA ASN A 273 8.92 -13.24 -8.11
C ASN A 273 8.80 -14.50 -7.24
N ALA A 274 9.03 -14.37 -5.93
CA ALA A 274 8.90 -15.50 -5.00
C ALA A 274 7.45 -15.96 -4.82
N MET A 275 6.51 -15.02 -4.79
CA MET A 275 5.11 -15.29 -4.42
C MET A 275 4.18 -15.43 -5.64
N TRP A 276 4.65 -15.19 -6.88
CA TRP A 276 3.77 -15.12 -8.04
C TRP A 276 2.99 -16.41 -8.28
N GLU A 277 3.61 -17.57 -8.12
CA GLU A 277 2.94 -18.87 -8.31
C GLU A 277 1.79 -19.09 -7.32
N GLU A 278 1.88 -18.55 -6.12
CA GLU A 278 0.81 -18.55 -5.14
C GLU A 278 -0.24 -17.49 -5.48
N ILE A 279 0.20 -16.24 -5.69
CA ILE A 279 -0.67 -15.08 -5.89
C ILE A 279 -1.59 -15.26 -7.09
N LYS A 280 -1.08 -15.71 -8.24
CA LYS A 280 -1.88 -15.86 -9.47
C LYS A 280 -3.07 -16.82 -9.33
N ASN A 281 -3.03 -17.72 -8.33
CA ASN A 281 -4.06 -18.73 -8.09
C ASN A 281 -5.07 -18.32 -7.00
N ILE A 282 -4.91 -17.13 -6.39
CA ILE A 282 -5.78 -16.66 -5.31
C ILE A 282 -7.20 -16.43 -5.80
N LYS A 283 -8.17 -16.91 -5.02
CA LYS A 283 -9.61 -16.75 -5.22
C LYS A 283 -10.32 -16.49 -3.89
N LEU A 284 -9.95 -15.41 -3.18
CA LEU A 284 -10.52 -15.06 -1.86
C LEU A 284 -12.04 -14.94 -1.90
N ASN A 285 -12.61 -14.50 -3.00
CA ASN A 285 -14.07 -14.45 -3.20
C ASN A 285 -14.76 -15.83 -3.18
N LYS A 286 -13.98 -16.91 -3.35
CA LYS A 286 -14.48 -18.29 -3.20
C LYS A 286 -14.15 -18.88 -1.83
N GLU A 287 -13.04 -18.45 -1.23
CA GLU A 287 -12.55 -18.92 0.06
C GLU A 287 -13.31 -18.27 1.22
N ILE A 288 -13.67 -16.99 1.10
CA ILE A 288 -14.26 -16.17 2.16
C ILE A 288 -15.71 -15.84 1.80
N GLN A 289 -16.65 -16.43 2.52
CA GLN A 289 -18.08 -16.17 2.35
C GLN A 289 -18.68 -15.39 3.52
N SER A 290 -18.01 -15.38 4.67
CA SER A 290 -18.45 -14.64 5.85
C SER A 290 -17.29 -14.03 6.63
N ILE A 291 -17.57 -12.93 7.34
CA ILE A 291 -16.61 -12.26 8.22
C ILE A 291 -17.28 -11.84 9.53
N LYS A 292 -16.54 -11.95 10.64
CA LYS A 292 -17.02 -11.68 12.01
C LYS A 292 -16.60 -10.33 12.57
N VAL A 293 -16.05 -9.47 11.77
CA VAL A 293 -15.67 -8.10 12.14
C VAL A 293 -16.39 -7.09 11.23
N PRO A 294 -16.60 -5.85 11.66
CA PRO A 294 -17.04 -4.79 10.76
C PRO A 294 -16.07 -4.66 9.58
N ILE A 295 -16.60 -4.60 8.36
CA ILE A 295 -15.77 -4.53 7.15
C ILE A 295 -16.19 -3.37 6.26
N TYR A 296 -15.19 -2.68 5.74
CA TYR A 296 -15.33 -1.53 4.85
C TYR A 296 -14.48 -1.75 3.61
N PHE A 297 -15.03 -1.47 2.43
CA PHE A 297 -14.29 -1.42 1.18
C PHE A 297 -14.26 0.01 0.68
N PHE A 298 -13.07 0.55 0.43
CA PHE A 298 -12.81 1.88 -0.08
C PHE A 298 -12.24 1.75 -1.50
N GLU A 299 -13.09 1.90 -2.50
CA GLU A 299 -12.73 1.58 -3.88
C GLU A 299 -12.73 2.83 -4.76
N GLY A 300 -11.70 2.97 -5.58
CA GLY A 300 -11.66 4.04 -6.57
C GLY A 300 -12.47 3.67 -7.81
N LYS A 301 -13.40 4.53 -8.22
CA LYS A 301 -14.29 4.32 -9.36
C LYS A 301 -13.59 3.92 -10.65
N TYR A 302 -12.38 4.43 -10.85
CA TYR A 302 -11.60 4.25 -12.08
C TYR A 302 -10.46 3.23 -11.91
N ASP A 303 -10.40 2.50 -10.79
CA ASP A 303 -9.36 1.49 -10.59
C ASP A 303 -9.52 0.33 -11.56
N MET A 304 -8.53 0.19 -12.46
CA MET A 304 -8.39 -0.92 -13.39
C MET A 304 -7.15 -1.76 -13.12
N THR A 305 -6.44 -1.46 -12.04
CA THR A 305 -5.42 -2.35 -11.48
C THR A 305 -6.07 -3.43 -10.62
N VAL A 306 -7.02 -3.00 -9.77
CA VAL A 306 -7.93 -3.87 -9.03
C VAL A 306 -9.36 -3.40 -9.35
N PRO A 307 -10.01 -3.95 -10.38
CA PRO A 307 -11.29 -3.44 -10.86
C PRO A 307 -12.37 -3.48 -9.80
N THR A 308 -12.94 -2.31 -9.49
CA THR A 308 -13.95 -2.10 -8.45
C THR A 308 -15.18 -3.00 -8.62
N VAL A 309 -15.57 -3.33 -9.86
CA VAL A 309 -16.70 -4.21 -10.14
C VAL A 309 -16.57 -5.59 -9.47
N LEU A 310 -15.36 -6.12 -9.33
CA LEU A 310 -15.13 -7.41 -8.66
C LEU A 310 -15.34 -7.31 -7.13
N VAL A 311 -15.10 -6.13 -6.57
CA VAL A 311 -15.35 -5.87 -5.16
C VAL A 311 -16.83 -5.66 -4.90
N GLU A 312 -17.57 -5.00 -5.82
CA GLU A 312 -19.01 -4.86 -5.78
C GLU A 312 -19.70 -6.23 -5.78
N GLU A 313 -19.30 -7.12 -6.71
CA GLU A 313 -19.82 -8.49 -6.78
C GLU A 313 -19.54 -9.29 -5.50
N PHE A 314 -18.36 -9.15 -4.93
CA PHE A 314 -18.02 -9.80 -3.67
C PHE A 314 -18.79 -9.21 -2.49
N PHE A 315 -18.91 -7.89 -2.45
CA PHE A 315 -19.66 -7.19 -1.40
C PHE A 315 -21.10 -7.69 -1.32
N ASP A 316 -21.77 -7.85 -2.45
CA ASP A 316 -23.17 -8.32 -2.48
C ASP A 316 -23.31 -9.72 -1.86
N GLN A 317 -22.35 -10.61 -2.12
CA GLN A 317 -22.37 -12.01 -1.67
C GLN A 317 -21.85 -12.21 -0.24
N LEU A 318 -20.98 -11.32 0.25
CA LEU A 318 -20.33 -11.48 1.56
C LEU A 318 -21.33 -11.36 2.71
N VAL A 319 -21.36 -12.34 3.59
CA VAL A 319 -22.08 -12.25 4.87
C VAL A 319 -21.18 -11.58 5.91
N ALA A 320 -21.58 -10.44 6.42
CA ALA A 320 -20.84 -9.70 7.44
C ALA A 320 -21.67 -9.56 8.72
N GLU A 321 -21.37 -10.35 9.73
CA GLU A 321 -22.13 -10.44 10.98
C GLU A 321 -22.22 -9.10 11.73
N LYS A 322 -21.18 -8.25 11.58
CA LYS A 322 -21.07 -6.94 12.26
C LYS A 322 -21.19 -5.75 11.32
N GLY A 323 -21.75 -5.99 10.13
CA GLY A 323 -21.97 -4.96 9.12
C GLY A 323 -20.87 -4.83 8.10
N LYS A 324 -21.24 -4.37 6.93
CA LYS A 324 -20.36 -4.08 5.79
C LYS A 324 -20.75 -2.78 5.12
N LYS A 325 -19.76 -2.03 4.61
CA LYS A 325 -19.99 -0.83 3.78
C LYS A 325 -19.04 -0.85 2.60
N LEU A 326 -19.57 -0.49 1.42
CA LEU A 326 -18.80 -0.20 0.22
C LEU A 326 -18.87 1.30 -0.06
N ILE A 327 -17.73 1.93 -0.21
CA ILE A 327 -17.59 3.36 -0.41
C ILE A 327 -16.79 3.61 -1.68
N ILE A 328 -17.43 4.20 -2.68
CA ILE A 328 -16.80 4.51 -3.96
C ILE A 328 -16.24 5.93 -3.91
N PHE A 329 -14.97 6.06 -4.24
CA PHE A 329 -14.26 7.31 -4.43
C PHE A 329 -14.40 7.76 -5.88
N GLU A 330 -15.25 8.75 -6.11
CA GLU A 330 -15.73 9.15 -7.42
C GLU A 330 -14.66 9.75 -8.36
N ASN A 331 -13.55 10.25 -7.80
CA ASN A 331 -12.46 10.88 -8.53
C ASN A 331 -11.11 10.19 -8.32
N SER A 332 -11.14 8.90 -8.02
CA SER A 332 -9.92 8.11 -7.74
C SER A 332 -9.88 6.83 -8.55
N ALA A 333 -8.64 6.34 -8.76
CA ALA A 333 -8.35 4.99 -9.19
C ALA A 333 -7.72 4.20 -8.02
N HIS A 334 -6.50 3.71 -8.18
CA HIS A 334 -5.87 2.77 -7.23
C HIS A 334 -5.45 3.39 -5.88
N PHE A 335 -5.44 4.73 -5.76
CA PHE A 335 -4.92 5.44 -4.58
C PHE A 335 -5.92 6.45 -4.00
N PRO A 336 -7.12 6.04 -3.54
CA PRO A 336 -8.07 6.98 -2.91
C PRO A 336 -7.46 7.81 -1.77
N MET A 337 -6.56 7.22 -0.98
CA MET A 337 -5.85 7.89 0.12
C MET A 337 -4.91 9.01 -0.32
N LEU A 338 -4.58 9.10 -1.62
CA LEU A 338 -3.76 10.16 -2.20
C LEU A 338 -4.58 11.10 -3.10
N GLU A 339 -5.53 10.55 -3.85
CA GLU A 339 -6.32 11.27 -4.84
C GLU A 339 -7.46 12.05 -4.20
N GLU A 340 -8.13 11.48 -3.19
CA GLU A 340 -9.20 12.10 -2.40
C GLU A 340 -8.87 12.06 -0.90
N LYS A 341 -7.67 12.47 -0.54
CA LYS A 341 -7.07 12.32 0.81
C LYS A 341 -8.00 12.79 1.94
N LYS A 342 -8.60 13.98 1.81
CA LYS A 342 -9.46 14.53 2.87
C LYS A 342 -10.67 13.62 3.13
N ARG A 343 -11.35 13.18 2.07
CA ARG A 343 -12.49 12.27 2.18
C ARG A 343 -12.10 10.92 2.79
N TYR A 344 -10.93 10.39 2.41
CA TYR A 344 -10.38 9.17 2.98
C TYR A 344 -10.19 9.29 4.50
N GLU A 345 -9.56 10.37 4.96
CA GLU A 345 -9.32 10.62 6.38
C GLU A 345 -10.63 10.80 7.17
N GLU A 346 -11.57 11.58 6.65
CA GLU A 346 -12.90 11.79 7.23
C GLU A 346 -13.66 10.45 7.38
N LEU A 347 -13.64 9.59 6.36
CA LEU A 347 -14.30 8.29 6.41
C LEU A 347 -13.66 7.34 7.44
N LEU A 348 -12.33 7.33 7.57
CA LEU A 348 -11.68 6.53 8.59
C LEU A 348 -12.04 7.01 10.01
N ILE A 349 -12.13 8.31 10.21
CA ILE A 349 -12.43 8.89 11.53
C ILE A 349 -13.92 8.75 11.85
N ASP A 350 -14.80 9.18 10.95
CA ASP A 350 -16.22 9.30 11.28
C ASP A 350 -17.01 8.00 11.08
N VAL A 351 -16.63 7.19 10.08
CA VAL A 351 -17.34 5.96 9.76
C VAL A 351 -16.72 4.74 10.42
N VAL A 352 -15.39 4.62 10.36
CA VAL A 352 -14.71 3.42 10.85
C VAL A 352 -14.46 3.51 12.36
N LEU A 353 -13.89 4.60 12.84
CA LEU A 353 -13.57 4.75 14.27
C LEU A 353 -14.80 5.01 15.12
N LYS A 354 -15.65 5.97 14.71
CA LYS A 354 -16.83 6.38 15.51
C LYS A 354 -18.06 5.52 15.26
N GLY A 355 -18.01 4.60 14.27
CA GLY A 355 -19.15 3.76 13.90
C GLY A 355 -20.31 4.55 13.30
N GLY A 356 -20.02 5.63 12.57
CA GLY A 356 -21.02 6.47 11.93
C GLY A 356 -21.94 5.67 10.99
N SER A 357 -23.23 5.92 11.08
CA SER A 357 -24.30 5.29 10.30
C SER A 357 -24.27 5.67 8.82
#